data_f450d572af10a3c74e1f530dead803e3
#
_entry.id   f450d572af10a3c74e1f530dead803e3
#
_cell.length_a   1.000
_cell.length_b   1.000
_cell.length_c   1.000
_cell.angle_alpha   90.00
_cell.angle_beta   90.00
_cell.angle_gamma   90.00
#
_symmetry.space_group_name_H-M   'P 1'
#
loop_
_entity.id
_entity.type
_entity.pdbx_description
1 polymer ?
#
loop_
_entity_poly.entity_id
_entity_poly.type
_entity_poly.pdbx_seq_one_letter_code
_entity_poly.pdbx_strand_id
1 'polypeptide(L)'
;MARFNGKTAIVTGAASGIGRAVATRLVKEGARVVLGDINVPGLSAVKAELGDAASTHELNVANPAHCAAIVRSTLEQCGRLDILCNVAGVLQMAPVASITPDDWNRIIQINLSGTFYMCQAALPHLVATKGCIVNLASSAGLVGVPFGASYVASKHGVVGLTRALALEFANAGVRINAVCPTGVNTPMVQAPPGEGVDVALIKRSAPWLNGGEFCEPSDIADAVAFLASDEARRITGIAFPVDG
;
A
#
# COMPACT_ATOMS: atom_id res chain seq x y z
N MET A 1 -13.94 -13.04 13.33
CA MET A 1 -14.69 -11.87 13.85
C MET A 1 -14.81 -10.84 12.73
N ALA A 2 -15.94 -10.18 12.62
CA ALA A 2 -16.17 -9.16 11.57
C ALA A 2 -15.75 -7.77 12.09
N ARG A 3 -14.43 -7.50 12.10
CA ARG A 3 -13.84 -6.26 12.66
C ARG A 3 -14.25 -4.99 11.89
N PHE A 4 -14.69 -5.13 10.64
CA PHE A 4 -14.95 -4.01 9.73
C PHE A 4 -16.42 -3.89 9.30
N ASN A 5 -17.35 -4.46 10.05
CA ASN A 5 -18.79 -4.31 9.77
C ASN A 5 -19.18 -2.83 9.71
N GLY A 6 -19.86 -2.42 8.61
CA GLY A 6 -20.29 -1.06 8.38
C GLY A 6 -19.17 -0.08 8.02
N LYS A 7 -17.92 -0.56 7.82
CA LYS A 7 -16.78 0.24 7.37
C LYS A 7 -16.63 0.18 5.87
N THR A 8 -16.18 1.28 5.28
CA THR A 8 -15.84 1.40 3.85
C THR A 8 -14.35 1.64 3.70
N ALA A 9 -13.69 0.85 2.85
CA ALA A 9 -12.27 0.93 2.58
C ALA A 9 -11.98 1.22 1.10
N ILE A 10 -10.93 1.97 0.81
CA ILE A 10 -10.28 2.04 -0.50
C ILE A 10 -8.96 1.27 -0.40
N VAL A 11 -8.71 0.38 -1.36
CA VAL A 11 -7.43 -0.34 -1.52
C VAL A 11 -6.86 -0.02 -2.90
N THR A 12 -5.69 0.59 -2.96
CA THR A 12 -4.98 0.83 -4.22
C THR A 12 -4.05 -0.33 -4.57
N GLY A 13 -3.79 -0.56 -5.87
CA GLY A 13 -3.03 -1.74 -6.31
C GLY A 13 -3.79 -3.06 -6.10
N ALA A 14 -5.12 -3.00 -6.13
CA ALA A 14 -5.99 -4.09 -5.70
C ALA A 14 -6.15 -5.24 -6.72
N ALA A 15 -5.63 -5.09 -7.94
CA ALA A 15 -5.78 -6.10 -8.99
C ALA A 15 -4.91 -7.35 -8.77
N SER A 16 -3.89 -7.31 -7.90
CA SER A 16 -2.98 -8.44 -7.69
C SER A 16 -2.24 -8.37 -6.34
N GLY A 17 -1.47 -9.40 -6.05
CA GLY A 17 -0.48 -9.43 -4.96
C GLY A 17 -1.05 -9.00 -3.59
N ILE A 18 -0.31 -8.11 -2.92
CA ILE A 18 -0.67 -7.62 -1.57
C ILE A 18 -2.00 -6.87 -1.60
N GLY A 19 -2.27 -6.03 -2.61
CA GLY A 19 -3.52 -5.26 -2.69
C GLY A 19 -4.76 -6.15 -2.78
N ARG A 20 -4.71 -7.21 -3.61
CA ARG A 20 -5.76 -8.23 -3.66
C ARG A 20 -5.94 -8.93 -2.32
N ALA A 21 -4.84 -9.34 -1.67
CA ALA A 21 -4.90 -10.01 -0.37
C ALA A 21 -5.50 -9.11 0.72
N VAL A 22 -5.10 -7.83 0.76
CA VAL A 22 -5.68 -6.83 1.69
C VAL A 22 -7.18 -6.66 1.44
N ALA A 23 -7.59 -6.46 0.20
CA ALA A 23 -9.00 -6.32 -0.15
C ALA A 23 -9.82 -7.56 0.26
N THR A 24 -9.30 -8.75 -0.04
CA THR A 24 -9.91 -10.02 0.33
C THR A 24 -10.06 -10.14 1.85
N ARG A 25 -9.02 -9.78 2.61
CA ARG A 25 -9.04 -9.82 4.06
C ARG A 25 -10.07 -8.85 4.66
N LEU A 26 -10.12 -7.62 4.17
CA LEU A 26 -11.07 -6.62 4.64
C LEU A 26 -12.52 -7.01 4.35
N VAL A 27 -12.82 -7.52 3.15
CA VAL A 27 -14.15 -8.03 2.78
C VAL A 27 -14.54 -9.23 3.66
N LYS A 28 -13.64 -10.19 3.86
CA LYS A 28 -13.88 -11.36 4.73
C LYS A 28 -14.23 -10.95 6.17
N GLU A 29 -13.78 -9.78 6.59
CA GLU A 29 -14.05 -9.23 7.92
C GLU A 29 -15.16 -8.17 7.95
N GLY A 30 -15.94 -8.05 6.88
CA GLY A 30 -17.18 -7.30 6.84
C GLY A 30 -17.10 -5.89 6.26
N ALA A 31 -15.95 -5.47 5.71
CA ALA A 31 -15.83 -4.18 5.03
C ALA A 31 -16.51 -4.18 3.65
N ARG A 32 -17.00 -3.01 3.24
CA ARG A 32 -17.18 -2.69 1.82
C ARG A 32 -15.86 -2.15 1.26
N VAL A 33 -15.41 -2.66 0.11
CA VAL A 33 -14.09 -2.30 -0.43
C VAL A 33 -14.20 -1.77 -1.85
N VAL A 34 -13.66 -0.58 -2.08
CA VAL A 34 -13.45 -0.03 -3.43
C VAL A 34 -12.04 -0.38 -3.88
N LEU A 35 -11.96 -1.20 -4.91
CA LEU A 35 -10.72 -1.70 -5.51
C LEU A 35 -10.20 -0.70 -6.54
N GLY A 36 -9.04 -0.11 -6.32
CA GLY A 36 -8.40 0.82 -7.25
C GLY A 36 -7.15 0.22 -7.88
N ASP A 37 -7.06 0.20 -9.21
CA ASP A 37 -5.87 -0.24 -9.96
C ASP A 37 -5.93 0.29 -11.39
N ILE A 38 -4.77 0.35 -12.07
CA ILE A 38 -4.69 0.62 -13.49
C ILE A 38 -5.06 -0.61 -14.34
N ASN A 39 -4.95 -1.82 -13.78
CA ASN A 39 -5.27 -3.09 -14.42
C ASN A 39 -6.76 -3.42 -14.28
N VAL A 40 -7.59 -2.87 -15.15
CA VAL A 40 -9.05 -3.06 -15.14
C VAL A 40 -9.48 -4.53 -15.26
N PRO A 41 -8.88 -5.36 -16.15
CA PRO A 41 -9.20 -6.80 -16.17
C PRO A 41 -8.91 -7.50 -14.84
N GLY A 42 -7.77 -7.18 -14.19
CA GLY A 42 -7.43 -7.72 -12.87
C GLY A 42 -8.42 -7.30 -11.79
N LEU A 43 -8.86 -6.03 -11.79
CA LEU A 43 -9.92 -5.55 -10.89
C LEU A 43 -11.22 -6.34 -11.07
N SER A 44 -11.63 -6.61 -12.31
CA SER A 44 -12.84 -7.34 -12.62
C SER A 44 -12.79 -8.79 -12.09
N ALA A 45 -11.63 -9.44 -12.20
CA ALA A 45 -11.40 -10.77 -11.65
C ALA A 45 -11.52 -10.78 -10.11
N VAL A 46 -10.85 -9.84 -9.43
CA VAL A 46 -10.93 -9.74 -7.96
C VAL A 46 -12.34 -9.41 -7.49
N LYS A 47 -13.06 -8.52 -8.19
CA LYS A 47 -14.46 -8.22 -7.88
C LYS A 47 -15.34 -9.46 -8.00
N ALA A 48 -15.16 -10.27 -9.04
CA ALA A 48 -15.92 -11.50 -9.24
C ALA A 48 -15.75 -12.50 -8.07
N GLU A 49 -14.55 -12.53 -7.45
CA GLU A 49 -14.26 -13.35 -6.28
C GLU A 49 -14.88 -12.79 -4.99
N LEU A 50 -14.89 -11.47 -4.84
CA LEU A 50 -15.33 -10.80 -3.61
C LEU A 50 -16.83 -10.47 -3.59
N GLY A 51 -17.51 -10.56 -4.72
CA GLY A 51 -18.94 -10.33 -4.85
C GLY A 51 -19.36 -8.87 -4.60
N ASP A 52 -20.56 -8.69 -4.05
CA ASP A 52 -21.19 -7.37 -3.89
C ASP A 52 -20.56 -6.49 -2.80
N ALA A 53 -19.71 -7.06 -1.95
CA ALA A 53 -18.94 -6.29 -0.97
C ALA A 53 -17.81 -5.48 -1.59
N ALA A 54 -17.48 -5.71 -2.87
CA ALA A 54 -16.45 -5.01 -3.61
C ALA A 54 -17.01 -4.24 -4.81
N SER A 55 -16.44 -3.07 -5.07
CA SER A 55 -16.62 -2.31 -6.33
C SER A 55 -15.26 -1.96 -6.93
N THR A 56 -15.21 -1.61 -8.21
CA THR A 56 -13.98 -1.33 -8.93
C THR A 56 -13.92 0.11 -9.40
N HIS A 57 -12.71 0.67 -9.46
CA HIS A 57 -12.44 1.99 -10.02
C HIS A 57 -11.07 1.98 -10.72
N GLU A 58 -11.02 2.36 -11.99
CA GLU A 58 -9.74 2.53 -12.69
C GLU A 58 -8.95 3.66 -12.04
N LEU A 59 -7.75 3.36 -11.56
CA LEU A 59 -6.94 4.29 -10.77
C LEU A 59 -5.48 4.30 -11.22
N ASN A 60 -5.04 5.40 -11.81
CA ASN A 60 -3.63 5.73 -11.88
C ASN A 60 -3.28 6.65 -10.69
N VAL A 61 -2.59 6.12 -9.67
CA VAL A 61 -2.21 6.90 -8.47
C VAL A 61 -1.25 8.05 -8.78
N ALA A 62 -0.53 8.01 -9.90
CA ALA A 62 0.33 9.11 -10.35
C ALA A 62 -0.47 10.34 -10.85
N ASN A 63 -1.79 10.20 -11.04
CA ASN A 63 -2.67 11.28 -11.46
C ASN A 63 -3.56 11.74 -10.27
N PRO A 64 -3.38 12.96 -9.75
CA PRO A 64 -4.15 13.46 -8.61
C PRO A 64 -5.66 13.57 -8.89
N ALA A 65 -6.06 13.79 -10.15
CA ALA A 65 -7.47 13.83 -10.52
C ALA A 65 -8.13 12.44 -10.40
N HIS A 66 -7.41 11.35 -10.74
CA HIS A 66 -7.89 9.99 -10.55
C HIS A 66 -8.00 9.65 -9.05
N CYS A 67 -7.05 10.12 -8.22
CA CYS A 67 -7.09 9.95 -6.77
C CYS A 67 -8.32 10.65 -6.14
N ALA A 68 -8.63 11.87 -6.58
CA ALA A 68 -9.83 12.57 -6.14
C ALA A 68 -11.12 11.88 -6.64
N ALA A 69 -11.11 11.34 -7.86
CA ALA A 69 -12.26 10.68 -8.46
C ALA A 69 -12.66 9.40 -7.72
N ILE A 70 -11.71 8.53 -7.36
CA ILE A 70 -12.03 7.30 -6.61
C ILE A 70 -12.60 7.62 -5.22
N VAL A 71 -12.08 8.63 -4.53
CA VAL A 71 -12.60 9.05 -3.22
C VAL A 71 -14.02 9.58 -3.37
N ARG A 72 -14.29 10.46 -4.33
CA ARG A 72 -15.64 10.97 -4.59
C ARG A 72 -16.61 9.85 -4.92
N SER A 73 -16.25 8.95 -5.84
CA SER A 73 -17.06 7.78 -6.21
C SER A 73 -17.36 6.88 -5.01
N THR A 74 -16.38 6.68 -4.12
CA THR A 74 -16.58 5.92 -2.89
C THR A 74 -17.64 6.55 -1.99
N LEU A 75 -17.60 7.87 -1.83
CA LEU A 75 -18.59 8.59 -1.02
C LEU A 75 -19.98 8.56 -1.64
N GLU A 76 -20.09 8.69 -2.96
CA GLU A 76 -21.35 8.59 -3.69
C GLU A 76 -21.99 7.20 -3.54
N GLN A 77 -21.19 6.13 -3.60
CA GLN A 77 -21.67 4.76 -3.52
C GLN A 77 -21.92 4.26 -2.10
N CYS A 78 -21.10 4.67 -1.14
CA CYS A 78 -21.08 4.10 0.21
C CYS A 78 -21.43 5.11 1.31
N GLY A 79 -21.48 6.42 1.01
CA GLY A 79 -21.82 7.48 1.96
C GLY A 79 -20.70 7.80 2.96
N ARG A 80 -19.61 7.01 3.00
CA ARG A 80 -18.52 7.16 3.98
C ARG A 80 -17.21 6.57 3.48
N LEU A 81 -16.09 7.02 4.09
CA LEU A 81 -14.77 6.40 3.95
C LEU A 81 -14.16 6.27 5.36
N ASP A 82 -13.75 5.06 5.73
CA ASP A 82 -13.17 4.76 7.05
C ASP A 82 -11.70 4.35 6.97
N ILE A 83 -11.32 3.69 5.88
CA ILE A 83 -9.99 3.06 5.73
C ILE A 83 -9.43 3.40 4.34
N LEU A 84 -8.19 3.87 4.31
CA LEU A 84 -7.41 3.96 3.08
C LEU A 84 -6.19 3.04 3.20
N CYS A 85 -6.06 2.07 2.29
CA CYS A 85 -4.87 1.24 2.14
C CYS A 85 -4.13 1.62 0.85
N ASN A 86 -3.02 2.35 0.99
CA ASN A 86 -2.13 2.71 -0.11
C ASN A 86 -1.17 1.58 -0.39
N VAL A 87 -1.53 0.67 -1.30
CA VAL A 87 -0.74 -0.52 -1.63
C VAL A 87 -0.09 -0.43 -3.01
N ALA A 88 -0.66 0.38 -3.92
CA ALA A 88 -0.10 0.58 -5.26
C ALA A 88 1.38 0.99 -5.22
N GLY A 89 2.19 0.36 -6.04
CA GLY A 89 3.60 0.67 -6.14
C GLY A 89 4.28 -0.15 -7.22
N VAL A 90 5.50 0.26 -7.56
CA VAL A 90 6.36 -0.39 -8.54
C VAL A 90 7.76 -0.52 -7.99
N LEU A 91 8.48 -1.54 -8.45
CA LEU A 91 9.88 -1.81 -8.11
C LEU A 91 10.75 -1.68 -9.36
N GLN A 92 11.92 -1.11 -9.19
CA GLN A 92 13.00 -1.17 -10.15
C GLN A 92 14.31 -1.41 -9.41
N MET A 93 15.05 -2.41 -9.87
CA MET A 93 16.38 -2.73 -9.40
C MET A 93 17.34 -2.57 -10.56
N ALA A 94 18.30 -1.65 -10.45
CA ALA A 94 19.27 -1.35 -11.49
C ALA A 94 20.54 -0.73 -10.89
N PRO A 95 21.74 -0.90 -11.52
CA PRO A 95 22.92 -0.13 -11.18
C PRO A 95 22.63 1.37 -11.23
N VAL A 96 23.10 2.14 -10.27
CA VAL A 96 22.77 3.58 -10.18
C VAL A 96 23.14 4.36 -11.45
N ALA A 97 24.22 3.97 -12.12
CA ALA A 97 24.67 4.59 -13.36
C ALA A 97 23.74 4.36 -14.56
N SER A 98 22.87 3.35 -14.52
CA SER A 98 21.90 3.04 -15.58
C SER A 98 20.50 3.57 -15.32
N ILE A 99 20.23 4.14 -14.12
CA ILE A 99 18.93 4.73 -13.80
C ILE A 99 18.78 6.06 -14.56
N THR A 100 17.82 6.12 -15.47
CA THR A 100 17.51 7.36 -16.18
C THR A 100 16.68 8.31 -15.30
N PRO A 101 16.67 9.63 -15.62
CA PRO A 101 15.75 10.57 -14.95
C PRO A 101 14.27 10.14 -15.04
N ASP A 102 13.84 9.55 -16.14
CA ASP A 102 12.46 9.08 -16.32
C ASP A 102 12.17 7.87 -15.45
N ASP A 103 13.10 6.92 -15.31
CA ASP A 103 12.97 5.80 -14.36
C ASP A 103 12.84 6.30 -12.92
N TRP A 104 13.73 7.20 -12.52
CA TRP A 104 13.67 7.84 -11.21
C TRP A 104 12.31 8.50 -10.98
N ASN A 105 11.90 9.38 -11.89
CA ASN A 105 10.64 10.12 -11.79
C ASN A 105 9.43 9.18 -11.73
N ARG A 106 9.41 8.12 -12.54
CA ARG A 106 8.34 7.12 -12.54
C ARG A 106 8.20 6.45 -11.17
N ILE A 107 9.30 6.02 -10.56
CA ILE A 107 9.28 5.37 -9.23
C ILE A 107 8.79 6.35 -8.15
N ILE A 108 9.32 7.56 -8.12
CA ILE A 108 8.90 8.59 -7.16
C ILE A 108 7.43 8.96 -7.37
N GLN A 109 7.01 9.16 -8.60
CA GLN A 109 5.65 9.58 -8.93
C GLN A 109 4.60 8.55 -8.53
N ILE A 110 4.88 7.27 -8.73
CA ILE A 110 3.93 6.22 -8.38
C ILE A 110 3.98 5.94 -6.87
N ASN A 111 5.17 5.66 -6.32
CA ASN A 111 5.29 5.15 -4.96
C ASN A 111 5.09 6.21 -3.89
N LEU A 112 5.60 7.43 -4.11
CA LEU A 112 5.58 8.49 -3.11
C LEU A 112 4.51 9.54 -3.41
N SER A 113 4.55 10.17 -4.59
CA SER A 113 3.57 11.19 -4.95
C SER A 113 2.16 10.62 -5.01
N GLY A 114 1.99 9.40 -5.56
CA GLY A 114 0.70 8.71 -5.60
C GLY A 114 0.13 8.42 -4.21
N THR A 115 0.98 7.96 -3.28
CA THR A 115 0.59 7.80 -1.87
C THR A 115 0.16 9.13 -1.26
N PHE A 116 0.91 10.21 -1.51
CA PHE A 116 0.54 11.55 -1.05
C PHE A 116 -0.81 12.02 -1.62
N TYR A 117 -1.04 11.88 -2.94
CA TYR A 117 -2.30 12.31 -3.57
C TYR A 117 -3.51 11.55 -3.02
N MET A 118 -3.39 10.25 -2.80
CA MET A 118 -4.43 9.45 -2.17
C MET A 118 -4.70 9.90 -0.73
N CYS A 119 -3.65 10.13 0.07
CA CYS A 119 -3.80 10.67 1.42
C CYS A 119 -4.50 12.04 1.40
N GLN A 120 -4.04 12.96 0.55
CA GLN A 120 -4.61 14.30 0.41
C GLN A 120 -6.09 14.26 0.07
N ALA A 121 -6.49 13.41 -0.88
CA ALA A 121 -7.89 13.28 -1.28
C ALA A 121 -8.77 12.65 -0.19
N ALA A 122 -8.25 11.66 0.55
CA ALA A 122 -9.02 10.89 1.52
C ALA A 122 -9.14 11.56 2.90
N LEU A 123 -8.11 12.29 3.34
CA LEU A 123 -7.99 12.82 4.70
C LEU A 123 -9.19 13.64 5.18
N PRO A 124 -9.80 14.57 4.39
CA PRO A 124 -10.97 15.30 4.85
C PRO A 124 -12.14 14.39 5.26
N HIS A 125 -12.29 13.26 4.58
CA HIS A 125 -13.37 12.29 4.82
C HIS A 125 -13.03 11.32 5.95
N LEU A 126 -11.76 10.96 6.09
CA LEU A 126 -11.27 10.16 7.21
C LEU A 126 -11.33 10.92 8.54
N VAL A 127 -11.19 12.24 8.53
CA VAL A 127 -11.42 13.10 9.72
C VAL A 127 -12.86 12.95 10.21
N ALA A 128 -13.83 12.98 9.29
CA ALA A 128 -15.25 12.86 9.64
C ALA A 128 -15.61 11.52 10.29
N THR A 129 -14.90 10.44 9.92
CA THR A 129 -15.14 9.08 10.45
C THR A 129 -14.18 8.68 11.57
N LYS A 130 -13.18 9.51 11.89
CA LYS A 130 -12.02 9.17 12.74
C LYS A 130 -11.36 7.88 12.24
N GLY A 131 -11.18 7.80 10.93
CA GLY A 131 -10.72 6.63 10.21
C GLY A 131 -9.21 6.40 10.30
N CYS A 132 -8.69 5.62 9.37
CA CYS A 132 -7.26 5.34 9.33
C CYS A 132 -6.70 5.22 7.92
N ILE A 133 -5.37 5.40 7.82
CA ILE A 133 -4.57 5.15 6.64
C ILE A 133 -3.51 4.10 6.96
N VAL A 134 -3.36 3.11 6.09
CA VAL A 134 -2.25 2.17 6.12
C VAL A 134 -1.48 2.29 4.80
N ASN A 135 -0.27 2.78 4.87
CA ASN A 135 0.62 2.94 3.72
C ASN A 135 1.53 1.72 3.58
N LEU A 136 1.64 1.16 2.37
CA LEU A 136 2.60 0.10 2.10
C LEU A 136 3.97 0.72 1.76
N ALA A 137 4.87 0.74 2.75
CA ALA A 137 6.26 1.07 2.53
C ALA A 137 7.04 -0.18 2.06
N SER A 138 8.13 -0.50 2.70
CA SER A 138 9.00 -1.67 2.49
C SER A 138 10.06 -1.69 3.59
N SER A 139 10.73 -2.80 3.85
CA SER A 139 12.00 -2.84 4.57
C SER A 139 13.03 -1.89 3.93
N ALA A 140 12.97 -1.70 2.60
CA ALA A 140 13.73 -0.69 1.85
C ALA A 140 13.36 0.77 2.22
N GLY A 141 12.36 1.02 3.03
CA GLY A 141 12.03 2.31 3.64
C GLY A 141 12.65 2.50 5.03
N LEU A 142 13.33 1.46 5.56
CA LEU A 142 13.99 1.45 6.87
C LEU A 142 15.50 1.29 6.75
N VAL A 143 15.95 0.57 5.72
CA VAL A 143 17.38 0.28 5.46
C VAL A 143 17.68 0.46 3.98
N GLY A 144 18.99 0.53 3.64
CA GLY A 144 19.43 0.55 2.24
C GLY A 144 19.31 -0.82 1.60
N VAL A 145 18.95 -0.84 0.31
CA VAL A 145 18.95 -2.05 -0.53
C VAL A 145 19.82 -1.77 -1.76
N PRO A 146 20.83 -2.61 -2.04
CA PRO A 146 21.66 -2.45 -3.23
C PRO A 146 20.81 -2.44 -4.50
N PHE A 147 21.21 -1.67 -5.50
CA PHE A 147 20.52 -1.53 -6.80
C PHE A 147 19.11 -0.93 -6.74
N GLY A 148 18.63 -0.54 -5.56
CA GLY A 148 17.28 -0.02 -5.33
C GLY A 148 17.23 1.49 -5.11
N ALA A 149 18.13 2.32 -5.65
CA ALA A 149 18.26 3.72 -5.26
C ALA A 149 16.95 4.52 -5.32
N SER A 150 16.24 4.51 -6.45
CA SER A 150 14.95 5.20 -6.60
C SER A 150 13.85 4.59 -5.71
N TYR A 151 13.82 3.26 -5.62
CA TYR A 151 12.85 2.55 -4.79
C TYR A 151 13.07 2.82 -3.30
N VAL A 152 14.31 2.70 -2.82
CA VAL A 152 14.70 3.02 -1.43
C VAL A 152 14.33 4.46 -1.09
N ALA A 153 14.67 5.43 -1.94
CA ALA A 153 14.30 6.83 -1.75
C ALA A 153 12.78 7.01 -1.63
N SER A 154 12.00 6.38 -2.54
CA SER A 154 10.54 6.46 -2.53
C SER A 154 9.94 5.88 -1.24
N LYS A 155 10.45 4.72 -0.78
CA LYS A 155 9.91 4.02 0.40
C LYS A 155 10.32 4.69 1.72
N HIS A 156 11.51 5.28 1.82
CA HIS A 156 11.87 6.18 2.92
C HIS A 156 10.95 7.42 2.94
N GLY A 157 10.65 7.97 1.75
CA GLY A 157 9.70 9.07 1.62
C GLY A 157 8.30 8.70 2.14
N VAL A 158 7.79 7.50 1.86
CA VAL A 158 6.50 7.02 2.37
C VAL A 158 6.51 6.89 3.89
N VAL A 159 7.60 6.41 4.50
CA VAL A 159 7.74 6.35 5.96
C VAL A 159 7.76 7.76 6.56
N GLY A 160 8.51 8.69 5.97
CA GLY A 160 8.55 10.10 6.38
C GLY A 160 7.18 10.77 6.29
N LEU A 161 6.49 10.60 5.15
CA LEU A 161 5.12 11.08 4.93
C LEU A 161 4.14 10.52 5.97
N THR A 162 4.21 9.23 6.24
CA THR A 162 3.37 8.56 7.25
C THR A 162 3.52 9.22 8.62
N ARG A 163 4.75 9.46 9.06
CA ARG A 163 5.05 10.08 10.36
C ARG A 163 4.58 11.53 10.43
N ALA A 164 4.79 12.30 9.36
CA ALA A 164 4.36 13.69 9.29
C ALA A 164 2.83 13.81 9.39
N LEU A 165 2.10 13.07 8.55
CA LEU A 165 0.64 13.10 8.54
C LEU A 165 0.04 12.52 9.83
N ALA A 166 0.66 11.50 10.44
CA ALA A 166 0.21 10.95 11.72
C ALA A 166 0.22 11.99 12.84
N LEU A 167 1.24 12.86 12.89
CA LEU A 167 1.32 13.96 13.85
C LEU A 167 0.32 15.07 13.54
N GLU A 168 0.20 15.44 12.26
CA GLU A 168 -0.71 16.51 11.81
C GLU A 168 -2.18 16.19 12.12
N PHE A 169 -2.60 14.92 11.91
CA PHE A 169 -3.98 14.50 12.07
C PHE A 169 -4.29 13.78 13.39
N ALA A 170 -3.34 13.71 14.33
CA ALA A 170 -3.52 13.06 15.63
C ALA A 170 -4.69 13.63 16.41
N ASN A 171 -4.80 14.96 16.48
CA ASN A 171 -5.90 15.63 17.21
C ASN A 171 -7.26 15.47 16.51
N ALA A 172 -7.27 15.20 15.21
CA ALA A 172 -8.49 14.87 14.46
C ALA A 172 -8.93 13.42 14.67
N GLY A 173 -8.13 12.60 15.35
CA GLY A 173 -8.41 11.20 15.63
C GLY A 173 -8.17 10.25 14.47
N VAL A 174 -7.46 10.67 13.42
CA VAL A 174 -7.08 9.81 12.28
C VAL A 174 -5.76 9.12 12.60
N ARG A 175 -5.71 7.80 12.46
CA ARG A 175 -4.49 7.01 12.63
C ARG A 175 -3.82 6.76 11.28
N ILE A 176 -2.52 6.95 11.19
CA ILE A 176 -1.77 6.79 9.94
C ILE A 176 -0.50 5.99 10.24
N ASN A 177 -0.38 4.80 9.62
CA ASN A 177 0.72 3.89 9.86
C ASN A 177 1.29 3.37 8.53
N ALA A 178 2.53 2.91 8.56
CA ALA A 178 3.14 2.21 7.43
C ALA A 178 3.40 0.74 7.79
N VAL A 179 3.16 -0.17 6.85
CA VAL A 179 3.66 -1.55 6.88
C VAL A 179 4.90 -1.62 6.00
N CYS A 180 5.94 -2.28 6.48
CA CYS A 180 7.26 -2.36 5.85
C CYS A 180 7.63 -3.82 5.57
N PRO A 181 7.08 -4.43 4.50
CA PRO A 181 7.41 -5.81 4.15
C PRO A 181 8.83 -5.94 3.61
N THR A 182 9.38 -7.15 3.73
CA THR A 182 10.53 -7.61 2.95
C THR A 182 10.06 -8.25 1.62
N GLY A 183 10.76 -9.27 1.11
CA GLY A 183 10.35 -10.03 -0.06
C GLY A 183 8.99 -10.70 0.15
N VAL A 184 8.03 -10.41 -0.73
CA VAL A 184 6.68 -10.98 -0.71
C VAL A 184 6.42 -11.69 -2.02
N ASN A 185 5.86 -12.89 -1.98
CA ASN A 185 5.57 -13.71 -3.16
C ASN A 185 4.46 -13.07 -4.02
N THR A 186 4.85 -12.17 -4.90
CA THR A 186 3.97 -11.38 -5.77
C THR A 186 4.52 -11.31 -7.19
N PRO A 187 3.69 -11.00 -8.19
CA PRO A 187 4.18 -10.78 -9.55
C PRO A 187 5.32 -9.76 -9.67
N MET A 188 5.36 -8.78 -8.76
CA MET A 188 6.39 -7.72 -8.75
C MET A 188 7.81 -8.29 -8.53
N VAL A 189 7.99 -9.26 -7.64
CA VAL A 189 9.30 -9.86 -7.33
C VAL A 189 9.64 -11.06 -8.18
N GLN A 190 8.68 -11.57 -8.95
CA GLN A 190 8.92 -12.66 -9.93
C GLN A 190 9.53 -12.14 -11.24
N ALA A 191 9.51 -10.83 -11.48
CA ALA A 191 10.18 -10.24 -12.62
C ALA A 191 11.70 -10.45 -12.50
N PRO A 192 12.38 -10.82 -13.61
CA PRO A 192 13.83 -11.00 -13.58
C PRO A 192 14.52 -9.68 -13.19
N PRO A 193 15.62 -9.73 -12.43
CA PRO A 193 16.39 -8.54 -12.09
C PRO A 193 16.95 -7.89 -13.37
N GLY A 194 17.13 -6.58 -13.34
CA GLY A 194 17.74 -5.83 -14.43
C GLY A 194 19.18 -6.27 -14.72
N GLU A 195 19.67 -5.96 -15.90
CA GLU A 195 21.06 -6.23 -16.28
C GLU A 195 22.02 -5.55 -15.29
N GLY A 196 23.09 -6.26 -14.91
CA GLY A 196 24.12 -5.76 -13.99
C GLY A 196 23.72 -5.78 -12.51
N VAL A 197 22.58 -6.37 -12.16
CA VAL A 197 22.15 -6.52 -10.75
C VAL A 197 22.77 -7.78 -10.14
N ASP A 198 23.55 -7.62 -9.06
CA ASP A 198 24.07 -8.72 -8.26
C ASP A 198 23.02 -9.18 -7.24
N VAL A 199 22.32 -10.25 -7.59
CA VAL A 199 21.28 -10.86 -6.73
C VAL A 199 21.85 -11.39 -5.42
N ALA A 200 23.11 -11.86 -5.41
CA ALA A 200 23.75 -12.37 -4.19
C ALA A 200 23.97 -11.24 -3.18
N LEU A 201 24.28 -10.02 -3.66
CA LEU A 201 24.41 -8.85 -2.81
C LEU A 201 23.07 -8.42 -2.22
N ILE A 202 21.99 -8.47 -3.00
CA ILE A 202 20.63 -8.15 -2.50
C ILE A 202 20.23 -9.14 -1.42
N LYS A 203 20.46 -10.44 -1.63
CA LYS A 203 20.10 -11.48 -0.66
C LYS A 203 20.79 -11.32 0.70
N ARG A 204 21.97 -10.67 0.78
CA ARG A 204 22.66 -10.40 2.06
C ARG A 204 21.94 -9.36 2.92
N SER A 205 21.06 -8.59 2.35
CA SER A 205 20.31 -7.51 3.04
C SER A 205 18.92 -7.94 3.51
N ALA A 206 18.52 -9.19 3.26
CA ALA A 206 17.21 -9.71 3.63
C ALA A 206 17.24 -10.36 5.02
N PRO A 207 16.26 -10.10 5.89
CA PRO A 207 16.05 -10.89 7.12
C PRO A 207 15.59 -12.32 6.78
N TRP A 208 15.77 -13.25 7.72
CA TRP A 208 15.74 -14.68 7.41
C TRP A 208 14.98 -15.49 8.46
N LEU A 209 13.69 -15.25 8.61
CA LEU A 209 12.85 -16.22 9.31
C LEU A 209 12.63 -17.43 8.40
N ASN A 210 12.54 -18.62 8.96
CA ASN A 210 12.27 -19.87 8.25
C ASN A 210 13.21 -20.17 7.06
N GLY A 211 14.47 -19.79 7.14
CA GLY A 211 15.45 -20.10 6.08
C GLY A 211 15.41 -19.20 4.86
N GLY A 212 14.75 -18.03 4.94
CA GLY A 212 14.74 -17.02 3.89
C GLY A 212 13.59 -17.16 2.90
N GLU A 213 12.52 -17.77 3.31
CA GLU A 213 11.29 -17.80 2.52
C GLU A 213 10.67 -16.41 2.43
N PHE A 214 10.11 -16.09 1.27
CA PHE A 214 9.34 -14.88 1.09
C PHE A 214 8.04 -14.95 1.88
N CYS A 215 7.61 -13.80 2.43
CA CYS A 215 6.28 -13.66 2.99
C CYS A 215 5.22 -13.94 1.92
N GLU A 216 4.09 -14.48 2.33
CA GLU A 216 2.92 -14.53 1.47
C GLU A 216 2.15 -13.20 1.53
N PRO A 217 1.42 -12.82 0.47
CA PRO A 217 0.57 -11.62 0.49
C PRO A 217 -0.43 -11.59 1.66
N SER A 218 -0.86 -12.75 2.16
CA SER A 218 -1.72 -12.89 3.34
C SER A 218 -1.07 -12.38 4.62
N ASP A 219 0.24 -12.59 4.81
CA ASP A 219 0.95 -12.15 6.01
C ASP A 219 0.94 -10.61 6.11
N ILE A 220 1.10 -9.97 4.96
CA ILE A 220 1.04 -8.50 4.87
C ILE A 220 -0.41 -8.01 5.06
N ALA A 221 -1.39 -8.72 4.51
CA ALA A 221 -2.80 -8.39 4.68
C ALA A 221 -3.24 -8.48 6.15
N ASP A 222 -2.69 -9.43 6.91
CA ASP A 222 -2.96 -9.58 8.33
C ASP A 222 -2.45 -8.39 9.14
N ALA A 223 -1.23 -7.93 8.86
CA ALA A 223 -0.66 -6.74 9.49
C ALA A 223 -1.44 -5.47 9.12
N VAL A 224 -1.82 -5.31 7.84
CA VAL A 224 -2.65 -4.19 7.37
C VAL A 224 -4.01 -4.21 8.07
N ALA A 225 -4.67 -5.35 8.15
CA ALA A 225 -5.98 -5.48 8.80
C ALA A 225 -5.89 -5.19 10.31
N PHE A 226 -4.82 -5.61 10.99
CA PHE A 226 -4.58 -5.25 12.38
C PHE A 226 -4.46 -3.72 12.54
N LEU A 227 -3.60 -3.07 11.77
CA LEU A 227 -3.39 -1.62 11.85
C LEU A 227 -4.63 -0.81 11.43
N ALA A 228 -5.47 -1.35 10.55
CA ALA A 228 -6.73 -0.73 10.15
C ALA A 228 -7.83 -0.88 11.20
N SER A 229 -7.75 -1.87 12.08
CA SER A 229 -8.79 -2.20 13.07
C SER A 229 -8.73 -1.34 14.34
N ASP A 230 -9.79 -1.42 15.14
CA ASP A 230 -9.85 -0.77 16.46
C ASP A 230 -8.90 -1.42 17.49
N GLU A 231 -8.35 -2.60 17.21
CA GLU A 231 -7.30 -3.21 18.03
C GLU A 231 -6.03 -2.34 18.05
N ALA A 232 -5.77 -1.61 16.96
CA ALA A 232 -4.67 -0.66 16.83
C ALA A 232 -5.05 0.79 17.20
N ARG A 233 -6.13 1.03 17.97
CA ARG A 233 -6.67 2.37 18.28
C ARG A 233 -5.68 3.33 18.96
N ARG A 234 -4.59 2.83 19.50
CA ARG A 234 -3.50 3.63 20.13
C ARG A 234 -2.21 3.60 19.35
N ILE A 235 -2.25 3.10 18.10
CA ILE A 235 -1.07 2.99 17.25
C ILE A 235 -1.20 3.98 16.07
N THR A 236 -0.30 4.95 16.00
CA THR A 236 -0.18 5.91 14.90
C THR A 236 1.26 6.36 14.72
N GLY A 237 1.67 6.66 13.50
CA GLY A 237 3.02 7.13 13.15
C GLY A 237 4.10 6.06 13.10
N ILE A 238 3.75 4.77 13.22
CA ILE A 238 4.74 3.70 13.17
C ILE A 238 5.07 3.28 11.74
N ALA A 239 6.29 2.78 11.58
CA ALA A 239 6.71 1.97 10.44
C ALA A 239 6.86 0.53 10.96
N PHE A 240 5.90 -0.34 10.62
CA PHE A 240 5.73 -1.68 11.17
C PHE A 240 6.38 -2.71 10.27
N PRO A 241 7.53 -3.31 10.67
CA PRO A 241 8.18 -4.33 9.86
C PRO A 241 7.34 -5.62 9.79
N VAL A 242 7.30 -6.23 8.62
CA VAL A 242 6.83 -7.60 8.37
C VAL A 242 7.89 -8.22 7.46
N ASP A 243 9.01 -8.56 8.09
CA ASP A 243 10.27 -8.76 7.40
C ASP A 243 10.91 -10.13 7.68
N GLY A 244 10.20 -10.98 8.36
CA GLY A 244 10.61 -12.36 8.63
C GLY A 244 11.75 -12.48 9.64
#